data_6bff7915f07ef2f8d63b9222d1d50f5b
#
_entry.id   6bff7915f07ef2f8d63b9222d1d50f5b
#
_cell.length_a   1.000
_cell.length_b   1.000
_cell.length_c   1.000
_cell.angle_alpha   90.00
_cell.angle_beta   90.00
_cell.angle_gamma   90.00
#
_symmetry.space_group_name_H-M   'P 1'
#
loop_
_entity.id
_entity.type
_entity.pdbx_description
1 polymer ?
#
loop_
_entity_poly.entity_id
_entity_poly.type
_entity_poly.pdbx_seq_one_letter_code
_entity_poly.pdbx_strand_id
1 'polypeptide(L)'
;MENLSIFLILIIIVLIIIIFVISKTNKDRIKNLMYENIQQFQKYDSQISNIKGESQQALGSLKFSSDLALNNLNAEFEEYKRQVQKNFREAIPVGEIFLIEKFEELFNTPGFENCKIYGHLNFRDKELDKNYQADFLIVCNRGIFVLESKFWRGLTLIYSKWHNNLFKNTEFSDFGKGSGQEVTVFNVNSDDDKKDVLKISKYSNPITQARQYSVVLSKYLKREIKNIVVFQQDGSCQIKIDDNNLERYKIDEHTQITTQKNIVSLLQDFYPAVLKQMDIDNITGFIEKNFQYAMCFNAQNINQSPWGDSNN
;
A
#
# COMPACT_ATOMS: atom_id res chain seq x y z
N MET A 1 61.77 24.64 81.18
CA MET A 1 61.33 23.64 80.15
C MET A 1 59.87 23.12 80.39
N GLU A 2 59.45 22.95 81.61
CA GLU A 2 58.13 22.42 81.97
C GLU A 2 56.97 23.25 81.46
N ASN A 3 57.04 24.59 81.55
CA ASN A 3 55.96 25.49 81.06
C ASN A 3 55.75 25.41 79.52
N LEU A 4 56.79 25.11 78.75
CA LEU A 4 56.72 24.98 77.31
C LEU A 4 56.01 23.64 76.93
N SER A 5 56.25 22.61 77.68
CA SER A 5 55.64 21.30 77.50
C SER A 5 54.12 21.36 77.78
N ILE A 6 53.70 22.02 78.82
CA ILE A 6 52.28 22.21 79.18
C ILE A 6 51.56 23.03 78.14
N PHE A 7 52.18 24.11 77.58
CA PHE A 7 51.61 24.92 76.51
C PHE A 7 51.43 24.12 75.23
N LEU A 8 52.41 23.25 74.91
CA LEU A 8 52.32 22.39 73.70
C LEU A 8 51.19 21.37 73.85
N ILE A 9 51.01 20.77 75.01
CA ILE A 9 49.90 19.83 75.28
C ILE A 9 48.54 20.53 75.16
N LEU A 10 48.39 21.74 75.66
CA LEU A 10 47.17 22.51 75.54
C LEU A 10 46.84 22.80 74.07
N ILE A 11 47.80 23.16 73.24
CA ILE A 11 47.61 23.38 71.81
C ILE A 11 47.13 22.07 71.13
N ILE A 12 47.75 20.93 71.47
CA ILE A 12 47.36 19.65 70.91
C ILE A 12 45.92 19.31 71.30
N ILE A 13 45.49 19.52 72.51
CA ILE A 13 44.12 19.29 72.98
C ILE A 13 43.13 20.18 72.23
N VAL A 14 43.45 21.43 72.05
CA VAL A 14 42.59 22.37 71.28
C VAL A 14 42.43 21.94 69.79
N LEU A 15 43.54 21.51 69.19
CA LEU A 15 43.52 21.00 67.81
C LEU A 15 42.66 19.72 67.69
N ILE A 16 42.76 18.79 68.62
CA ILE A 16 41.94 17.59 68.66
C ILE A 16 40.44 17.96 68.79
N ILE A 17 40.10 18.92 69.64
CA ILE A 17 38.75 19.37 69.84
C ILE A 17 38.22 20.00 68.51
N ILE A 18 39.03 20.86 67.86
CA ILE A 18 38.67 21.47 66.57
C ILE A 18 38.45 20.40 65.53
N ILE A 19 39.36 19.44 65.37
CA ILE A 19 39.21 18.33 64.44
C ILE A 19 37.94 17.52 64.72
N PHE A 20 37.64 17.22 65.95
CA PHE A 20 36.43 16.50 66.36
C PHE A 20 35.16 17.27 66.00
N VAL A 21 35.11 18.60 66.29
CA VAL A 21 33.96 19.44 65.94
C VAL A 21 33.76 19.52 64.41
N ILE A 22 34.85 19.73 63.65
CA ILE A 22 34.79 19.77 62.19
C ILE A 22 34.30 18.40 61.63
N SER A 23 34.85 17.32 62.16
CA SER A 23 34.46 15.97 61.74
C SER A 23 32.97 15.67 62.01
N LYS A 24 32.48 16.08 63.20
CA LYS A 24 31.06 15.94 63.57
C LYS A 24 30.17 16.78 62.66
N THR A 25 30.52 18.04 62.46
CA THR A 25 29.73 18.95 61.61
C THR A 25 29.68 18.46 60.14
N ASN A 26 30.79 17.98 59.60
CA ASN A 26 30.84 17.41 58.25
C ASN A 26 29.99 16.12 58.15
N LYS A 27 30.01 15.29 59.17
CA LYS A 27 29.19 14.07 59.20
C LYS A 27 27.71 14.39 59.21
N ASP A 28 27.29 15.38 60.00
CA ASP A 28 25.89 15.85 60.05
C ASP A 28 25.47 16.48 58.73
N ARG A 29 26.36 17.29 58.12
CA ARG A 29 26.11 17.92 56.79
C ARG A 29 25.96 16.86 55.69
N ILE A 30 26.82 15.83 55.67
CA ILE A 30 26.69 14.73 54.71
C ILE A 30 25.39 13.96 54.92
N LYS A 31 25.00 13.71 56.16
CA LYS A 31 23.74 13.03 56.50
C LYS A 31 22.52 13.81 56.01
N ASN A 32 22.52 15.13 56.20
CA ASN A 32 21.44 16.00 55.71
C ASN A 32 21.37 16.02 54.17
N LEU A 33 22.50 16.14 53.51
CA LEU A 33 22.56 16.08 52.04
C LEU A 33 22.10 14.74 51.50
N MET A 34 22.46 13.66 52.16
CA MET A 34 21.95 12.33 51.78
C MET A 34 20.42 12.25 51.96
N TYR A 35 19.87 12.78 53.03
CA TYR A 35 18.46 12.77 53.28
C TYR A 35 17.69 13.62 52.26
N GLU A 36 18.16 14.82 51.94
CA GLU A 36 17.58 15.68 50.89
C GLU A 36 17.61 14.99 49.51
N ASN A 37 18.73 14.37 49.18
CA ASN A 37 18.86 13.61 47.95
C ASN A 37 17.85 12.44 47.86
N ILE A 38 17.71 11.68 48.96
CA ILE A 38 16.73 10.59 49.03
C ILE A 38 15.29 11.11 48.82
N GLN A 39 14.94 12.22 49.46
CA GLN A 39 13.63 12.83 49.27
C GLN A 39 13.41 13.30 47.83
N GLN A 40 14.45 13.90 47.21
CA GLN A 40 14.37 14.29 45.78
C GLN A 40 14.20 13.07 44.90
N PHE A 41 14.95 11.99 45.11
CA PHE A 41 14.79 10.76 44.35
C PHE A 41 13.39 10.18 44.49
N GLN A 42 12.82 10.12 45.68
CA GLN A 42 11.46 9.62 45.93
C GLN A 42 10.42 10.50 45.18
N LYS A 43 10.63 11.81 45.17
CA LYS A 43 9.76 12.74 44.41
C LYS A 43 9.87 12.52 42.91
N TYR A 44 11.06 12.34 42.35
CA TYR A 44 11.26 12.04 40.94
C TYR A 44 10.67 10.68 40.56
N ASP A 45 10.85 9.67 41.38
CA ASP A 45 10.32 8.33 41.15
C ASP A 45 8.79 8.32 41.10
N SER A 46 8.15 9.07 42.02
CA SER A 46 6.69 9.25 41.98
C SER A 46 6.21 10.02 40.74
N GLN A 47 6.95 11.05 40.29
CA GLN A 47 6.64 11.80 39.08
C GLN A 47 6.78 10.91 37.83
N ILE A 48 7.86 10.14 37.74
CA ILE A 48 8.09 9.19 36.62
C ILE A 48 6.97 8.13 36.59
N SER A 49 6.58 7.63 37.75
CA SER A 49 5.48 6.65 37.86
C SER A 49 4.17 7.22 37.37
N ASN A 50 3.83 8.45 37.76
CA ASN A 50 2.62 9.15 37.30
C ASN A 50 2.63 9.39 35.79
N ILE A 51 3.76 9.93 35.25
CA ILE A 51 3.89 10.17 33.80
C ILE A 51 3.77 8.85 33.03
N LYS A 52 4.37 7.78 33.54
CA LYS A 52 4.25 6.45 32.93
C LYS A 52 2.80 5.95 32.92
N GLY A 53 2.09 6.13 34.04
CA GLY A 53 0.67 5.77 34.16
C GLY A 53 -0.21 6.55 33.17
N GLU A 54 -0.05 7.88 33.12
CA GLU A 54 -0.77 8.76 32.21
C GLU A 54 -0.48 8.42 30.74
N SER A 55 0.80 8.16 30.42
CA SER A 55 1.21 7.78 29.06
C SER A 55 0.62 6.42 28.64
N GLN A 56 0.60 5.44 29.54
CA GLN A 56 -0.03 4.15 29.27
C GLN A 56 -1.55 4.28 29.09
N GLN A 57 -2.21 5.12 29.86
CA GLN A 57 -3.65 5.37 29.73
C GLN A 57 -3.96 6.10 28.41
N ALA A 58 -3.14 7.10 28.04
CA ALA A 58 -3.29 7.80 26.77
C ALA A 58 -3.07 6.89 25.56
N LEU A 59 -2.04 6.02 25.62
CA LEU A 59 -1.79 5.01 24.60
C LEU A 59 -2.92 4.00 24.49
N GLY A 60 -3.47 3.55 25.61
CA GLY A 60 -4.63 2.67 25.65
C GLY A 60 -5.87 3.27 25.01
N SER A 61 -6.17 4.53 25.33
CA SER A 61 -7.31 5.24 24.73
C SER A 61 -7.12 5.50 23.23
N LEU A 62 -5.91 5.85 22.81
CA LEU A 62 -5.59 6.05 21.38
C LEU A 62 -5.72 4.75 20.60
N LYS A 63 -5.22 3.65 21.15
CA LYS A 63 -5.36 2.33 20.52
C LYS A 63 -6.83 1.94 20.41
N PHE A 64 -7.60 2.09 21.48
CA PHE A 64 -9.04 1.78 21.46
C PHE A 64 -9.80 2.61 20.42
N SER A 65 -9.55 3.92 20.35
CA SER A 65 -10.20 4.79 19.36
C SER A 65 -9.78 4.43 17.91
N SER A 66 -8.53 4.07 17.70
CA SER A 66 -8.03 3.61 16.40
C SER A 66 -8.66 2.29 15.98
N ASP A 67 -8.74 1.32 16.89
CA ASP A 67 -9.37 0.01 16.63
C ASP A 67 -10.88 0.19 16.35
N LEU A 68 -11.56 1.08 17.08
CA LEU A 68 -12.98 1.39 16.83
C LEU A 68 -13.18 2.04 15.46
N ALA A 69 -12.33 3.01 15.09
CA ALA A 69 -12.39 3.65 13.78
C ALA A 69 -12.14 2.65 12.63
N LEU A 70 -11.17 1.75 12.81
CA LEU A 70 -10.88 0.70 11.85
C LEU A 70 -12.04 -0.29 11.70
N ASN A 71 -12.67 -0.68 12.80
CA ASN A 71 -13.83 -1.57 12.78
C ASN A 71 -15.03 -0.92 12.09
N ASN A 72 -15.28 0.37 12.36
CA ASN A 72 -16.35 1.10 11.68
C ASN A 72 -16.09 1.21 10.17
N LEU A 73 -14.87 1.54 9.78
CA LEU A 73 -14.48 1.62 8.36
C LEU A 73 -14.63 0.25 7.67
N ASN A 74 -14.23 -0.82 8.33
CA ASN A 74 -14.43 -2.17 7.80
C ASN A 74 -15.91 -2.54 7.67
N ALA A 75 -16.75 -2.14 8.64
CA ALA A 75 -18.19 -2.38 8.59
C ALA A 75 -18.85 -1.60 7.42
N GLU A 76 -18.49 -0.33 7.24
CA GLU A 76 -18.93 0.48 6.11
C GLU A 76 -18.49 -0.11 4.76
N PHE A 77 -17.25 -0.57 4.69
CA PHE A 77 -16.72 -1.22 3.49
C PHE A 77 -17.45 -2.53 3.17
N GLU A 78 -17.73 -3.38 4.16
CA GLU A 78 -18.49 -4.62 3.95
C GLU A 78 -19.97 -4.34 3.61
N GLU A 79 -20.55 -3.26 4.12
CA GLU A 79 -21.89 -2.84 3.72
C GLU A 79 -21.89 -2.30 2.28
N TYR A 80 -20.95 -1.45 1.93
CA TYR A 80 -20.78 -0.98 0.54
C TYR A 80 -20.58 -2.17 -0.41
N LYS A 81 -19.73 -3.13 -0.05
CA LYS A 81 -19.51 -4.35 -0.82
C LYS A 81 -20.80 -5.17 -0.97
N ARG A 82 -21.63 -5.29 0.08
CA ARG A 82 -22.94 -5.96 0.01
C ARG A 82 -23.92 -5.22 -0.88
N GLN A 83 -23.96 -3.89 -0.82
CA GLN A 83 -24.83 -3.10 -1.71
C GLN A 83 -24.40 -3.25 -3.17
N VAL A 84 -23.09 -3.17 -3.44
CA VAL A 84 -22.54 -3.42 -4.75
C VAL A 84 -22.88 -4.85 -5.22
N GLN A 85 -22.65 -5.87 -4.37
CA GLN A 85 -22.98 -7.26 -4.71
C GLN A 85 -24.48 -7.50 -4.96
N LYS A 86 -25.36 -6.80 -4.23
CA LYS A 86 -26.81 -6.92 -4.39
C LYS A 86 -27.29 -6.46 -5.77
N ASN A 87 -26.60 -5.48 -6.34
CA ASN A 87 -26.90 -4.94 -7.66
C ASN A 87 -26.22 -5.70 -8.80
N PHE A 88 -25.36 -6.68 -8.50
CA PHE A 88 -24.52 -7.37 -9.47
C PHE A 88 -24.71 -8.88 -9.42
N ARG A 89 -24.98 -9.48 -10.57
CA ARG A 89 -25.11 -10.96 -10.67
C ARG A 89 -23.80 -11.71 -10.48
N GLU A 90 -22.66 -11.04 -10.63
CA GLU A 90 -21.32 -11.58 -10.41
C GLU A 90 -20.53 -10.65 -9.49
N ALA A 91 -19.80 -11.20 -8.50
CA ALA A 91 -18.99 -10.42 -7.58
C ALA A 91 -17.80 -9.78 -8.33
N ILE A 92 -17.82 -8.45 -8.48
CA ILE A 92 -16.65 -7.74 -8.99
C ILE A 92 -15.53 -7.84 -7.96
N PRO A 93 -14.32 -8.20 -8.37
CA PRO A 93 -13.16 -8.10 -7.49
C PRO A 93 -13.02 -6.69 -6.93
N VAL A 94 -12.78 -6.57 -5.62
CA VAL A 94 -12.63 -5.27 -4.94
C VAL A 94 -11.66 -4.35 -5.69
N GLY A 95 -10.65 -4.95 -6.29
CA GLY A 95 -9.69 -4.28 -7.12
C GLY A 95 -10.26 -3.51 -8.29
N GLU A 96 -11.33 -3.98 -8.87
CA GLU A 96 -11.94 -3.37 -10.05
C GLU A 96 -12.89 -2.23 -9.68
N ILE A 97 -13.49 -2.27 -8.49
CA ILE A 97 -14.39 -1.21 -8.01
C ILE A 97 -13.68 0.15 -8.01
N PHE A 98 -12.46 0.21 -7.47
CA PHE A 98 -11.66 1.44 -7.43
C PHE A 98 -11.28 1.96 -8.83
N LEU A 99 -11.19 1.08 -9.83
CA LEU A 99 -11.00 1.51 -11.22
C LEU A 99 -12.28 2.09 -11.83
N ILE A 100 -13.43 1.54 -11.48
CA ILE A 100 -14.72 2.05 -11.95
C ILE A 100 -14.93 3.50 -11.51
N GLU A 101 -14.57 3.84 -10.26
CA GLU A 101 -14.59 5.23 -9.78
C GLU A 101 -13.67 6.14 -10.63
N LYS A 102 -12.50 5.62 -11.04
CA LYS A 102 -11.60 6.36 -11.93
C LYS A 102 -12.09 6.47 -13.37
N PHE A 103 -12.92 5.57 -13.81
CA PHE A 103 -13.59 5.70 -15.12
C PHE A 103 -14.61 6.84 -15.13
N GLU A 104 -15.30 7.09 -14.04
CA GLU A 104 -16.14 8.29 -13.89
C GLU A 104 -15.32 9.57 -14.04
N GLU A 105 -14.17 9.67 -13.39
CA GLU A 105 -13.23 10.78 -13.55
C GLU A 105 -12.76 10.89 -15.01
N LEU A 106 -12.46 9.76 -15.67
CA LEU A 106 -12.01 9.72 -17.05
C LEU A 106 -13.08 10.29 -18.00
N PHE A 107 -14.34 9.88 -17.87
CA PHE A 107 -15.43 10.39 -18.73
C PHE A 107 -15.68 11.89 -18.55
N ASN A 108 -15.41 12.43 -17.36
CA ASN A 108 -15.51 13.87 -17.09
C ASN A 108 -14.26 14.65 -17.56
N THR A 109 -13.27 13.95 -18.09
CA THR A 109 -12.03 14.55 -18.58
C THR A 109 -12.17 14.93 -20.06
N PRO A 110 -11.82 16.18 -20.46
CA PRO A 110 -11.92 16.61 -21.85
C PRO A 110 -11.17 15.67 -22.81
N GLY A 111 -11.87 15.27 -23.87
CA GLY A 111 -11.37 14.38 -24.90
C GLY A 111 -11.62 12.88 -24.65
N PHE A 112 -12.37 12.53 -23.59
CA PHE A 112 -12.79 11.16 -23.32
C PHE A 112 -14.31 10.96 -23.34
N GLU A 113 -15.06 11.94 -23.81
CA GLU A 113 -16.54 11.94 -23.82
C GLU A 113 -17.13 10.76 -24.61
N ASN A 114 -16.43 10.32 -25.65
CA ASN A 114 -16.82 9.21 -26.51
C ASN A 114 -16.09 7.90 -26.20
N CYS A 115 -15.46 7.83 -25.02
CA CYS A 115 -14.80 6.62 -24.56
C CYS A 115 -15.82 5.53 -24.22
N LYS A 116 -15.52 4.28 -24.58
CA LYS A 116 -16.24 3.09 -24.09
C LYS A 116 -15.26 2.16 -23.37
N ILE A 117 -15.70 1.61 -22.29
CA ILE A 117 -14.92 0.70 -21.45
C ILE A 117 -15.71 -0.59 -21.26
N TYR A 118 -15.11 -1.69 -21.65
CA TYR A 118 -15.67 -3.04 -21.51
C TYR A 118 -14.96 -3.75 -20.37
N GLY A 119 -15.72 -4.23 -19.39
CA GLY A 119 -15.19 -5.01 -18.28
C GLY A 119 -15.43 -6.50 -18.45
N HIS A 120 -14.51 -7.32 -17.97
CA HIS A 120 -14.52 -8.78 -18.08
C HIS A 120 -14.72 -9.25 -19.52
N LEU A 121 -13.93 -8.68 -20.44
CA LEU A 121 -14.03 -8.99 -21.86
C LEU A 121 -13.49 -10.40 -22.13
N ASN A 122 -14.37 -11.29 -22.60
CA ASN A 122 -14.02 -12.66 -22.96
C ASN A 122 -13.75 -12.78 -24.45
N PHE A 123 -12.63 -13.40 -24.79
CA PHE A 123 -12.23 -13.68 -26.17
C PHE A 123 -11.38 -14.95 -26.25
N ARG A 124 -11.34 -15.54 -27.44
CA ARG A 124 -10.62 -16.80 -27.66
C ARG A 124 -9.48 -16.61 -28.64
N ASP A 125 -8.30 -17.08 -28.31
CA ASP A 125 -7.24 -17.26 -29.29
C ASP A 125 -7.53 -18.54 -30.10
N LYS A 126 -7.87 -18.35 -31.35
CA LYS A 126 -8.19 -19.46 -32.27
C LYS A 126 -6.97 -20.29 -32.65
N GLU A 127 -5.77 -19.70 -32.61
CA GLU A 127 -4.52 -20.39 -32.95
C GLU A 127 -4.07 -21.31 -31.79
N LEU A 128 -4.21 -20.81 -30.56
CA LEU A 128 -3.81 -21.56 -29.35
C LEU A 128 -4.98 -22.35 -28.72
N ASP A 129 -6.18 -22.22 -29.25
CA ASP A 129 -7.42 -22.77 -28.71
C ASP A 129 -7.62 -22.42 -27.22
N LYS A 130 -7.32 -21.20 -26.84
CA LYS A 130 -7.32 -20.74 -25.46
C LYS A 130 -8.27 -19.56 -25.27
N ASN A 131 -9.07 -19.62 -24.20
CA ASN A 131 -9.92 -18.53 -23.78
C ASN A 131 -9.15 -17.59 -22.85
N TYR A 132 -9.39 -16.27 -23.03
CA TYR A 132 -8.84 -15.21 -22.23
C TYR A 132 -9.96 -14.32 -21.73
N GLN A 133 -9.72 -13.68 -20.59
CA GLN A 133 -10.57 -12.64 -20.04
C GLN A 133 -9.68 -11.46 -19.66
N ALA A 134 -9.90 -10.31 -20.29
CA ALA A 134 -9.28 -9.06 -19.89
C ALA A 134 -10.13 -8.39 -18.82
N ASP A 135 -9.50 -7.83 -17.79
CA ASP A 135 -10.22 -7.10 -16.75
C ASP A 135 -10.97 -5.92 -17.36
N PHE A 136 -10.28 -5.08 -18.15
CA PHE A 136 -10.91 -4.00 -18.89
C PHE A 136 -10.28 -3.78 -20.27
N LEU A 137 -11.11 -3.37 -21.22
CA LEU A 137 -10.71 -2.84 -22.52
C LEU A 137 -11.26 -1.42 -22.69
N ILE A 138 -10.38 -0.44 -22.84
CA ILE A 138 -10.76 0.95 -23.09
C ILE A 138 -10.60 1.24 -24.59
N VAL A 139 -11.64 1.80 -25.18
CA VAL A 139 -11.63 2.31 -26.56
C VAL A 139 -11.96 3.80 -26.51
N CYS A 140 -11.02 4.65 -26.88
CA CYS A 140 -11.19 6.11 -26.87
C CYS A 140 -10.41 6.76 -28.02
N ASN A 141 -10.52 8.08 -28.18
CA ASN A 141 -9.79 8.82 -29.21
C ASN A 141 -8.27 8.69 -29.13
N ARG A 142 -7.72 8.34 -27.96
CA ARG A 142 -6.28 8.15 -27.73
C ARG A 142 -5.79 6.73 -28.05
N GLY A 143 -6.68 5.82 -28.39
CA GLY A 143 -6.34 4.46 -28.77
C GLY A 143 -7.19 3.39 -28.12
N ILE A 144 -6.65 2.18 -28.16
CA ILE A 144 -7.24 0.99 -27.54
C ILE A 144 -6.27 0.50 -26.47
N PHE A 145 -6.77 0.27 -25.27
CA PHE A 145 -5.97 -0.11 -24.11
C PHE A 145 -6.56 -1.32 -23.42
N VAL A 146 -5.75 -2.36 -23.23
CA VAL A 146 -6.05 -3.44 -22.29
C VAL A 146 -5.53 -3.02 -20.92
N LEU A 147 -6.40 -3.05 -19.93
CA LEU A 147 -6.03 -2.85 -18.54
C LEU A 147 -6.08 -4.19 -17.81
N GLU A 148 -5.00 -4.50 -17.13
CA GLU A 148 -4.89 -5.60 -16.18
C GLU A 148 -4.80 -5.00 -14.78
N SER A 149 -5.76 -5.29 -13.93
CA SER A 149 -5.87 -4.75 -12.58
C SER A 149 -5.35 -5.73 -11.55
N LYS A 150 -4.53 -5.27 -10.63
CA LYS A 150 -4.03 -6.10 -9.53
C LYS A 150 -4.19 -5.37 -8.20
N PHE A 151 -4.87 -6.05 -7.29
CA PHE A 151 -5.00 -5.65 -5.90
C PHE A 151 -4.28 -6.66 -5.01
N TRP A 152 -2.99 -6.42 -4.79
CA TRP A 152 -2.17 -7.25 -3.92
C TRP A 152 -1.78 -6.49 -2.66
N ARG A 153 -2.11 -7.04 -1.52
CA ARG A 153 -1.68 -6.50 -0.23
C ARG A 153 -0.22 -6.82 0.03
N GLY A 154 0.48 -5.93 0.74
CA GLY A 154 1.88 -6.11 1.10
C GLY A 154 2.86 -5.54 0.10
N LEU A 155 4.08 -6.05 0.10
CA LEU A 155 5.16 -5.60 -0.77
C LEU A 155 5.21 -6.45 -2.05
N THR A 156 4.97 -5.83 -3.19
CA THR A 156 5.11 -6.46 -4.52
C THR A 156 6.42 -6.02 -5.15
N LEU A 157 7.25 -6.98 -5.53
CA LEU A 157 8.52 -6.76 -6.21
C LEU A 157 8.42 -7.25 -7.66
N ILE A 158 8.65 -6.34 -8.60
CA ILE A 158 8.67 -6.61 -10.03
C ILE A 158 10.05 -6.24 -10.56
N TYR A 159 10.77 -7.18 -11.17
CA TYR A 159 12.13 -6.99 -11.69
C TYR A 159 13.14 -6.50 -10.64
N SER A 160 12.90 -6.74 -9.36
CA SER A 160 13.73 -6.17 -8.31
C SER A 160 15.05 -6.89 -8.14
N LYS A 161 16.16 -6.11 -8.14
CA LYS A 161 17.49 -6.60 -7.75
C LYS A 161 17.57 -6.95 -6.26
N TRP A 162 16.69 -6.37 -5.44
CA TRP A 162 16.57 -6.62 -4.02
C TRP A 162 16.34 -8.11 -3.73
N HIS A 163 15.55 -8.74 -4.56
CA HIS A 163 15.24 -10.15 -4.46
C HIS A 163 16.51 -11.01 -4.50
N ASN A 164 17.41 -10.72 -5.43
CA ASN A 164 18.66 -11.45 -5.55
C ASN A 164 19.58 -11.26 -4.34
N ASN A 165 19.55 -10.10 -3.69
CA ASN A 165 20.41 -9.80 -2.54
C ASN A 165 19.85 -10.34 -1.24
N LEU A 166 18.53 -10.25 -1.01
CA LEU A 166 17.88 -10.73 0.22
C LEU A 166 17.83 -12.25 0.31
N PHE A 167 17.69 -12.93 -0.82
CA PHE A 167 17.42 -14.37 -0.82
C PHE A 167 18.52 -15.23 -1.45
N LYS A 168 19.64 -14.62 -1.83
CA LYS A 168 20.75 -15.31 -2.52
C LYS A 168 21.26 -16.57 -1.82
N ASN A 169 21.17 -16.63 -0.49
CA ASN A 169 21.67 -17.72 0.33
C ASN A 169 20.59 -18.37 1.20
N THR A 170 19.34 -18.23 0.84
CA THR A 170 18.21 -18.80 1.57
C THR A 170 17.49 -19.85 0.72
N GLU A 171 16.66 -20.67 1.35
CA GLU A 171 15.73 -21.58 0.64
C GLU A 171 14.75 -20.85 -0.29
N PHE A 172 14.67 -19.51 -0.19
CA PHE A 172 13.90 -18.64 -1.07
C PHE A 172 14.68 -18.13 -2.28
N SER A 173 15.93 -18.56 -2.49
CA SER A 173 16.78 -18.10 -3.60
C SER A 173 16.16 -18.31 -4.98
N ASP A 174 15.26 -19.28 -5.12
CA ASP A 174 14.57 -19.59 -6.38
C ASP A 174 13.33 -18.73 -6.63
N PHE A 175 12.86 -17.98 -5.63
CA PHE A 175 11.69 -17.12 -5.77
C PHE A 175 11.89 -15.95 -6.74
N GLY A 176 13.10 -15.54 -7.04
CA GLY A 176 13.40 -14.42 -7.95
C GLY A 176 14.05 -14.78 -9.27
N LYS A 177 14.40 -16.04 -9.44
CA LYS A 177 15.00 -16.54 -10.70
C LYS A 177 13.97 -16.80 -11.78
N GLY A 178 12.69 -16.44 -11.53
CA GLY A 178 11.62 -16.64 -12.49
C GLY A 178 11.92 -16.05 -13.85
N SER A 179 11.51 -16.75 -14.88
CA SER A 179 11.64 -16.46 -16.32
C SER A 179 10.96 -15.15 -16.78
N GLY A 180 10.74 -14.17 -15.91
CA GLY A 180 9.92 -12.97 -16.17
C GLY A 180 8.41 -13.24 -16.23
N GLN A 181 7.99 -14.49 -16.02
CA GLN A 181 6.58 -14.87 -16.04
C GLN A 181 5.89 -14.77 -14.68
N GLU A 182 6.65 -14.66 -13.59
CA GLU A 182 6.14 -14.61 -12.22
C GLU A 182 6.52 -13.33 -11.50
N VAL A 183 5.67 -12.92 -10.59
CA VAL A 183 5.87 -11.79 -9.66
C VAL A 183 5.80 -12.31 -8.24
N THR A 184 6.68 -11.81 -7.38
CA THR A 184 6.70 -12.19 -5.97
C THR A 184 6.01 -11.14 -5.14
N VAL A 185 5.07 -11.57 -4.30
CA VAL A 185 4.34 -10.73 -3.35
C VAL A 185 4.64 -11.20 -1.94
N PHE A 186 5.07 -10.27 -1.10
CA PHE A 186 5.30 -10.48 0.33
C PHE A 186 4.11 -9.88 1.09
N ASN A 187 3.37 -10.73 1.74
CA ASN A 187 2.23 -10.31 2.57
C ASN A 187 2.47 -10.70 4.02
N VAL A 188 2.26 -9.76 4.94
CA VAL A 188 2.25 -10.04 6.37
C VAL A 188 0.79 -10.19 6.77
N ASN A 189 0.37 -11.42 6.99
CA ASN A 189 -0.94 -11.69 7.56
C ASN A 189 -0.82 -11.65 9.09
N SER A 190 -1.47 -10.72 9.74
CA SER A 190 -1.80 -10.83 11.14
C SER A 190 -3.00 -11.78 11.23
N ASP A 191 -2.75 -13.06 11.48
CA ASP A 191 -3.80 -13.97 11.87
C ASP A 191 -4.25 -13.60 13.29
N ASP A 192 -5.55 -13.70 13.58
CA ASP A 192 -6.13 -13.33 14.88
C ASP A 192 -5.50 -14.10 16.07
N ASP A 193 -4.70 -15.12 15.80
CA ASP A 193 -4.01 -15.98 16.76
C ASP A 193 -2.54 -15.59 17.07
N LYS A 194 -2.15 -14.33 16.98
CA LYS A 194 -0.95 -13.77 17.66
C LYS A 194 0.42 -13.97 17.01
N LYS A 195 0.57 -14.33 15.77
CA LYS A 195 1.88 -14.28 15.10
C LYS A 195 1.74 -13.65 13.72
N ASP A 196 2.46 -12.55 13.51
CA ASP A 196 2.66 -12.02 12.16
C ASP A 196 3.38 -13.07 11.31
N VAL A 197 2.66 -13.68 10.39
CA VAL A 197 3.23 -14.68 9.48
C VAL A 197 3.53 -14.01 8.16
N LEU A 198 4.80 -13.98 7.78
CA LEU A 198 5.21 -13.55 6.46
C LEU A 198 4.80 -14.63 5.43
N LYS A 199 3.83 -14.30 4.59
CA LYS A 199 3.43 -15.13 3.46
C LYS A 199 4.09 -14.63 2.18
N ILE A 200 4.83 -15.49 1.53
CA ILE A 200 5.44 -15.23 0.22
C ILE A 200 4.63 -15.96 -0.83
N SER A 201 4.10 -15.24 -1.81
CA SER A 201 3.28 -15.81 -2.88
C SER A 201 3.86 -15.45 -4.24
N LYS A 202 3.78 -16.39 -5.16
CA LYS A 202 4.12 -16.18 -6.58
C LYS A 202 2.83 -16.07 -7.37
N TYR A 203 2.75 -15.08 -8.23
CA TYR A 203 1.64 -14.86 -9.13
C TYR A 203 2.14 -14.76 -10.56
N SER A 204 1.26 -15.08 -11.50
CA SER A 204 1.52 -14.82 -12.92
C SER A 204 1.81 -13.34 -13.13
N ASN A 205 2.81 -13.07 -13.95
CA ASN A 205 3.19 -11.69 -14.23
C ASN A 205 2.07 -10.96 -15.00
N PRO A 206 1.45 -9.92 -14.43
CA PRO A 206 0.35 -9.21 -15.07
C PRO A 206 0.77 -8.48 -16.36
N ILE A 207 2.05 -8.15 -16.49
CA ILE A 207 2.60 -7.58 -17.72
C ILE A 207 2.52 -8.61 -18.86
N THR A 208 2.90 -9.84 -18.58
CA THR A 208 2.82 -10.94 -19.55
C THR A 208 1.36 -11.24 -19.91
N GLN A 209 0.45 -11.20 -18.92
CA GLN A 209 -0.98 -11.38 -19.16
C GLN A 209 -1.53 -10.29 -20.07
N ALA A 210 -1.32 -9.02 -19.74
CA ALA A 210 -1.79 -7.90 -20.54
C ALA A 210 -1.23 -7.93 -21.98
N ARG A 211 0.05 -8.29 -22.15
CA ARG A 211 0.66 -8.45 -23.47
C ARG A 211 0.02 -9.58 -24.29
N GLN A 212 -0.26 -10.71 -23.67
CA GLN A 212 -0.96 -11.81 -24.34
C GLN A 212 -2.33 -11.34 -24.84
N TYR A 213 -3.09 -10.62 -24.00
CA TYR A 213 -4.41 -10.12 -24.36
C TYR A 213 -4.34 -9.14 -25.52
N SER A 214 -3.43 -8.18 -25.49
CA SER A 214 -3.30 -7.21 -26.56
C SER A 214 -2.86 -7.83 -27.90
N VAL A 215 -1.98 -8.84 -27.86
CA VAL A 215 -1.56 -9.55 -29.09
C VAL A 215 -2.78 -10.26 -29.71
N VAL A 216 -3.59 -10.95 -28.93
CA VAL A 216 -4.77 -11.65 -29.46
C VAL A 216 -5.80 -10.67 -29.96
N LEU A 217 -6.13 -9.65 -29.16
CA LEU A 217 -7.14 -8.65 -29.53
C LEU A 217 -6.71 -7.81 -30.74
N SER A 218 -5.42 -7.49 -30.92
CA SER A 218 -4.92 -6.76 -32.07
C SER A 218 -5.10 -7.52 -33.37
N LYS A 219 -5.03 -8.86 -33.35
CA LYS A 219 -5.36 -9.70 -34.53
C LYS A 219 -6.84 -9.56 -34.94
N TYR A 220 -7.74 -9.47 -33.96
CA TYR A 220 -9.17 -9.30 -34.23
C TYR A 220 -9.51 -7.90 -34.68
N LEU A 221 -9.03 -6.88 -33.95
CA LEU A 221 -9.38 -5.50 -34.19
C LEU A 221 -8.57 -4.86 -35.32
N LYS A 222 -7.50 -5.52 -35.79
CA LYS A 222 -6.54 -5.03 -36.79
C LYS A 222 -6.02 -3.62 -36.44
N ARG A 223 -5.77 -3.41 -35.18
CA ARG A 223 -5.26 -2.15 -34.60
C ARG A 223 -4.23 -2.46 -33.54
N GLU A 224 -3.34 -1.52 -33.35
CA GLU A 224 -2.42 -1.53 -32.21
C GLU A 224 -3.20 -1.39 -30.91
N ILE A 225 -2.86 -2.24 -29.94
CA ILE A 225 -3.47 -2.22 -28.60
C ILE A 225 -2.32 -2.06 -27.59
N LYS A 226 -2.47 -1.09 -26.72
CA LYS A 226 -1.52 -0.80 -25.66
C LYS A 226 -1.95 -1.48 -24.36
N ASN A 227 -0.97 -1.76 -23.52
CA ASN A 227 -1.17 -2.47 -22.26
C ASN A 227 -0.92 -1.54 -21.08
N ILE A 228 -1.82 -1.55 -20.14
CA ILE A 228 -1.65 -0.84 -18.89
C ILE A 228 -1.90 -1.82 -17.76
N VAL A 229 -0.88 -2.04 -16.93
CA VAL A 229 -1.05 -2.78 -15.67
C VAL A 229 -1.30 -1.77 -14.57
N VAL A 230 -2.45 -1.89 -13.92
CA VAL A 230 -2.86 -0.97 -12.86
C VAL A 230 -2.79 -1.67 -11.53
N PHE A 231 -1.92 -1.18 -10.69
CA PHE A 231 -1.86 -1.62 -9.30
C PHE A 231 -2.66 -0.68 -8.41
N GLN A 232 -3.41 -1.27 -7.52
CA GLN A 232 -4.16 -0.50 -6.53
C GLN A 232 -3.34 -0.37 -5.26
N GLN A 233 -3.33 0.85 -4.73
CA GLN A 233 -2.62 1.20 -3.52
C GLN A 233 -3.61 1.81 -2.53
N ASP A 234 -3.92 1.07 -1.49
CA ASP A 234 -4.78 1.51 -0.37
C ASP A 234 -3.98 1.83 0.91
N GLY A 235 -2.67 1.98 0.80
CA GLY A 235 -1.78 2.15 1.95
C GLY A 235 -1.27 0.84 2.56
N SER A 236 -1.95 -0.29 2.33
CA SER A 236 -1.49 -1.62 2.71
C SER A 236 -0.62 -2.28 1.64
N CYS A 237 -0.49 -1.64 0.49
CA CYS A 237 0.23 -2.14 -0.66
C CYS A 237 1.40 -1.23 -1.02
N GLN A 238 2.58 -1.80 -1.15
CA GLN A 238 3.76 -1.15 -1.71
C GLN A 238 4.22 -1.91 -2.95
N ILE A 239 4.44 -1.19 -4.03
CA ILE A 239 4.92 -1.80 -5.27
C ILE A 239 6.25 -1.16 -5.62
N LYS A 240 7.25 -2.00 -5.81
CA LYS A 240 8.58 -1.59 -6.25
C LYS A 240 8.90 -2.24 -7.59
N ILE A 241 9.35 -1.41 -8.51
CA ILE A 241 9.87 -1.85 -9.80
C ILE A 241 11.29 -1.35 -9.90
N ASP A 242 12.23 -2.26 -10.14
CA ASP A 242 13.66 -1.94 -10.14
C ASP A 242 14.08 -1.12 -8.91
N ASP A 243 13.54 -1.51 -7.71
CA ASP A 243 13.81 -0.88 -6.41
C ASP A 243 13.25 0.53 -6.21
N ASN A 244 12.49 1.07 -7.16
CA ASN A 244 11.81 2.35 -7.05
C ASN A 244 10.34 2.15 -6.64
N ASN A 245 9.79 3.12 -5.91
CA ASN A 245 8.35 3.15 -5.65
C ASN A 245 7.61 3.40 -6.96
N LEU A 246 6.55 2.64 -7.18
CA LEU A 246 5.75 2.79 -8.39
C LEU A 246 4.91 4.06 -8.32
N GLU A 247 5.16 4.96 -9.27
CA GLU A 247 4.20 5.98 -9.67
C GLU A 247 3.74 5.72 -11.10
N ARG A 248 4.68 5.75 -12.03
CA ARG A 248 4.52 5.38 -13.43
C ARG A 248 5.79 4.72 -13.90
N TYR A 249 5.68 3.63 -14.63
CA TYR A 249 6.83 2.92 -15.18
C TYR A 249 6.54 2.47 -16.60
N LYS A 250 7.33 2.98 -17.53
CA LYS A 250 7.28 2.58 -18.95
C LYS A 250 8.20 1.38 -19.15
N ILE A 251 7.63 0.22 -19.45
CA ILE A 251 8.40 -0.99 -19.78
C ILE A 251 8.91 -0.92 -21.21
N ASP A 252 8.01 -0.57 -22.12
CA ASP A 252 8.30 -0.36 -23.55
C ASP A 252 7.28 0.63 -24.12
N GLU A 253 7.28 0.81 -25.43
CA GLU A 253 6.34 1.73 -26.11
C GLU A 253 4.89 1.28 -26.07
N HIS A 254 4.62 0.00 -25.79
CA HIS A 254 3.29 -0.58 -25.77
C HIS A 254 2.79 -0.89 -24.36
N THR A 255 3.69 -0.97 -23.36
CA THR A 255 3.36 -1.45 -22.02
C THR A 255 3.77 -0.48 -20.94
N GLN A 256 2.82 -0.06 -20.14
CA GLN A 256 3.04 0.79 -18.97
C GLN A 256 2.47 0.18 -17.72
N ILE A 257 3.06 0.54 -16.59
CA ILE A 257 2.57 0.19 -15.26
C ILE A 257 2.27 1.48 -14.52
N THR A 258 1.16 1.51 -13.82
CA THR A 258 0.74 2.68 -13.05
C THR A 258 -0.07 2.26 -11.82
N THR A 259 -0.46 3.23 -11.02
CA THR A 259 -1.42 3.05 -9.93
C THR A 259 -2.79 3.57 -10.34
N GLN A 260 -3.85 3.15 -9.64
CA GLN A 260 -5.21 3.65 -9.91
C GLN A 260 -5.31 5.18 -9.81
N LYS A 261 -4.47 5.82 -8.98
CA LYS A 261 -4.46 7.28 -8.83
C LYS A 261 -3.99 8.01 -10.09
N ASN A 262 -3.14 7.36 -10.87
CA ASN A 262 -2.45 7.97 -12.00
C ASN A 262 -2.99 7.53 -13.36
N ILE A 263 -4.03 6.67 -13.40
CA ILE A 263 -4.52 6.12 -14.67
C ILE A 263 -5.08 7.19 -15.61
N VAL A 264 -5.86 8.14 -15.11
CA VAL A 264 -6.46 9.21 -15.91
C VAL A 264 -5.38 10.11 -16.49
N SER A 265 -4.45 10.59 -15.66
CA SER A 265 -3.35 11.43 -16.12
C SER A 265 -2.38 10.67 -17.05
N LEU A 266 -2.20 9.35 -16.85
CA LEU A 266 -1.45 8.53 -17.79
C LEU A 266 -2.07 8.54 -19.19
N LEU A 267 -3.38 8.31 -19.29
CA LEU A 267 -4.09 8.30 -20.56
C LEU A 267 -4.09 9.67 -21.22
N GLN A 268 -4.15 10.75 -20.44
CA GLN A 268 -4.09 12.12 -20.96
C GLN A 268 -2.71 12.50 -21.50
N ASP A 269 -1.67 12.25 -20.72
CA ASP A 269 -0.33 12.81 -20.95
C ASP A 269 0.47 12.01 -21.97
N PHE A 270 0.29 10.68 -21.96
CA PHE A 270 1.16 9.78 -22.71
C PHE A 270 0.66 9.40 -24.08
N TYR A 271 -0.62 9.62 -24.36
CA TYR A 271 -1.21 9.15 -25.61
C TYR A 271 -1.93 10.30 -26.34
N PRO A 272 -1.37 10.80 -27.45
CA PRO A 272 -2.06 11.77 -28.29
C PRO A 272 -3.33 11.16 -28.88
N ALA A 273 -4.27 12.01 -29.27
CA ALA A 273 -5.47 11.57 -29.96
C ALA A 273 -5.09 10.99 -31.33
N VAL A 274 -5.43 9.71 -31.58
CA VAL A 274 -5.07 8.97 -32.79
C VAL A 274 -6.28 8.37 -33.51
N LEU A 275 -7.40 8.15 -32.81
CA LEU A 275 -8.63 7.60 -33.35
C LEU A 275 -9.68 8.70 -33.59
N LYS A 276 -10.33 8.67 -34.75
CA LYS A 276 -11.49 9.48 -35.01
C LYS A 276 -12.75 8.80 -34.46
N GLN A 277 -13.84 9.55 -34.30
CA GLN A 277 -15.11 9.02 -33.80
C GLN A 277 -15.58 7.80 -34.63
N MET A 278 -15.53 7.88 -35.96
CA MET A 278 -15.91 6.77 -36.82
C MET A 278 -15.06 5.48 -36.57
N ASP A 279 -13.78 5.62 -36.22
CA ASP A 279 -12.95 4.48 -35.89
C ASP A 279 -13.42 3.86 -34.56
N ILE A 280 -13.73 4.71 -33.57
CA ILE A 280 -14.27 4.28 -32.26
C ILE A 280 -15.56 3.51 -32.47
N ASP A 281 -16.51 4.07 -33.22
CA ASP A 281 -17.80 3.44 -33.46
C ASP A 281 -17.67 2.09 -34.19
N ASN A 282 -16.79 2.00 -35.16
CA ASN A 282 -16.50 0.74 -35.86
C ASN A 282 -15.89 -0.32 -34.93
N ILE A 283 -14.94 0.08 -34.11
CA ILE A 283 -14.26 -0.83 -33.16
C ILE A 283 -15.24 -1.30 -32.10
N THR A 284 -15.98 -0.39 -31.48
CA THR A 284 -16.99 -0.72 -30.46
C THR A 284 -18.11 -1.59 -31.01
N GLY A 285 -18.62 -1.27 -32.19
CA GLY A 285 -19.61 -2.11 -32.86
C GLY A 285 -19.11 -3.52 -33.20
N PHE A 286 -17.81 -3.65 -33.54
CA PHE A 286 -17.19 -4.96 -33.72
C PHE A 286 -17.12 -5.73 -32.41
N ILE A 287 -16.69 -5.08 -31.31
CA ILE A 287 -16.57 -5.68 -29.97
C ILE A 287 -17.95 -6.16 -29.52
N GLU A 288 -18.95 -5.32 -29.56
CA GLU A 288 -20.32 -5.61 -29.13
C GLU A 288 -20.96 -6.78 -29.91
N LYS A 289 -20.58 -6.96 -31.16
CA LYS A 289 -21.08 -8.05 -31.99
C LYS A 289 -20.34 -9.37 -31.79
N ASN A 290 -19.06 -9.35 -31.45
CA ASN A 290 -18.21 -10.53 -31.57
C ASN A 290 -17.64 -11.04 -30.23
N PHE A 291 -17.68 -10.23 -29.16
CA PHE A 291 -17.14 -10.59 -27.86
C PHE A 291 -18.22 -10.59 -26.78
N GLN A 292 -18.02 -11.37 -25.75
CA GLN A 292 -18.82 -11.33 -24.54
C GLN A 292 -18.11 -10.45 -23.51
N TYR A 293 -18.88 -9.63 -22.83
CA TYR A 293 -18.40 -8.78 -21.75
C TYR A 293 -19.46 -8.71 -20.65
N ALA A 294 -19.01 -8.55 -19.40
CA ALA A 294 -19.93 -8.46 -18.27
C ALA A 294 -20.43 -7.01 -18.06
N MET A 295 -19.64 -6.02 -18.49
CA MET A 295 -19.89 -4.60 -18.24
C MET A 295 -19.56 -3.75 -19.46
N CYS A 296 -20.33 -2.68 -19.67
CA CYS A 296 -19.99 -1.65 -20.64
C CYS A 296 -20.28 -0.27 -20.05
N PHE A 297 -19.25 0.55 -19.93
CA PHE A 297 -19.33 1.90 -19.38
C PHE A 297 -19.14 2.92 -20.50
N ASN A 298 -19.90 3.99 -20.43
CA ASN A 298 -19.71 5.21 -21.22
C ASN A 298 -20.15 6.43 -20.40
N ALA A 299 -19.92 7.63 -20.91
CA ALA A 299 -20.27 8.87 -20.21
C ALA A 299 -21.77 9.00 -19.82
N GLN A 300 -22.64 8.28 -20.49
CA GLN A 300 -24.10 8.36 -20.25
C GLN A 300 -24.57 7.39 -19.17
N ASN A 301 -23.92 6.24 -19.05
CA ASN A 301 -24.37 5.16 -18.16
C ASN A 301 -23.48 4.90 -16.94
N ILE A 302 -22.33 5.57 -16.79
CA ILE A 302 -21.40 5.32 -15.68
C ILE A 302 -22.07 5.54 -14.31
N ASN A 303 -23.00 6.50 -14.21
CA ASN A 303 -23.75 6.81 -13.01
C ASN A 303 -25.07 6.01 -12.89
N GLN A 304 -25.42 5.24 -13.92
CA GLN A 304 -26.50 4.26 -13.90
C GLN A 304 -25.87 2.89 -13.62
N SER A 305 -26.65 1.91 -13.18
CA SER A 305 -26.11 0.56 -12.97
C SER A 305 -25.20 0.17 -14.16
N PRO A 306 -23.89 -0.07 -13.96
CA PRO A 306 -22.96 -0.36 -15.06
C PRO A 306 -23.27 -1.68 -15.79
N TRP A 307 -24.29 -2.38 -15.35
CA TRP A 307 -24.64 -3.75 -15.71
C TRP A 307 -25.75 -3.86 -16.72
N GLY A 308 -26.12 -2.76 -17.37
CA GLY A 308 -27.18 -2.74 -18.39
C GLY A 308 -28.41 -3.54 -17.95
N ASP A 309 -29.59 -3.03 -18.16
CA ASP A 309 -30.79 -3.85 -18.02
C ASP A 309 -30.68 -5.05 -18.98
N SER A 310 -30.29 -6.19 -18.42
CA SER A 310 -30.26 -7.46 -19.17
C SER A 310 -31.70 -7.98 -19.39
N ASN A 311 -32.52 -7.12 -19.94
CA ASN A 311 -33.81 -7.44 -20.51
C ASN A 311 -33.75 -7.20 -22.03
N ASN A 312 -33.00 -8.09 -22.69
CA ASN A 312 -33.22 -8.42 -24.12
C ASN A 312 -32.66 -9.82 -24.37
#